data_062b73238279a8cb9184e1cbb61fbfe9
#
_entry.id   062b73238279a8cb9184e1cbb61fbfe9
#
_cell.length_a   1.000
_cell.length_b   1.000
_cell.length_c   1.000
_cell.angle_alpha   90.00
_cell.angle_beta   90.00
_cell.angle_gamma   90.00
#
_symmetry.space_group_name_H-M   'P 1'
#
loop_
_entity.id
_entity.type
_entity.pdbx_description
1 polymer ?
#
loop_
_entity_poly.entity_id
_entity_poly.type
_entity_poly.pdbx_seq_one_letter_code
_entity_poly.pdbx_strand_id
1 'polypeptide(L)'
;MKLSQFKFNLPSELIALQPMQNRDEARLMVVDRKTGKIEHHIFKDLVDYTKDGDVFVINNTKVFPAKLYGEKEKTGAKIEVLLLRELDHESRLWDVLVDPARKIRIGNKLYFGEGDELVAEVIDNTTSRGRTLRFLFDGTYDEFKAWKREQDEKYQKKD
;
A
#
# COMPACT_ATOMS: atom_id res chain seq x y z
N MET A 1 -10.04 -10.75 -24.83
CA MET A 1 -11.08 -10.11 -24.00
C MET A 1 -10.84 -8.60 -24.07
N LYS A 2 -11.85 -7.78 -24.42
CA LYS A 2 -11.69 -6.32 -24.53
C LYS A 2 -12.07 -5.65 -23.20
N LEU A 3 -11.33 -4.62 -22.80
CA LEU A 3 -11.58 -3.87 -21.55
C LEU A 3 -13.01 -3.29 -21.50
N SER A 4 -13.57 -2.91 -22.66
CA SER A 4 -14.94 -2.41 -22.77
C SER A 4 -16.04 -3.40 -22.32
N GLN A 5 -15.74 -4.71 -22.30
CA GLN A 5 -16.68 -5.74 -21.85
C GLN A 5 -16.85 -5.75 -20.31
N PHE A 6 -15.96 -5.09 -19.59
CA PHE A 6 -16.01 -4.93 -18.14
C PHE A 6 -16.54 -3.56 -17.71
N LYS A 7 -16.92 -2.72 -18.67
CA LYS A 7 -17.47 -1.39 -18.36
C LYS A 7 -18.95 -1.52 -18.00
N PHE A 8 -19.29 -1.12 -16.80
CA PHE A 8 -20.66 -1.04 -16.32
C PHE A 8 -20.86 0.24 -15.48
N ASN A 9 -22.09 0.64 -15.27
CA ASN A 9 -22.42 1.75 -14.39
C ASN A 9 -22.46 1.24 -12.94
N LEU A 10 -21.59 1.75 -12.09
CA LEU A 10 -21.56 1.47 -10.66
C LEU A 10 -22.02 2.72 -9.91
N PRO A 11 -23.27 2.75 -9.39
CA PRO A 11 -23.72 3.85 -8.54
C PRO A 11 -22.87 3.99 -7.28
N SER A 12 -22.53 5.21 -6.91
CA SER A 12 -21.64 5.49 -5.76
C SER A 12 -22.21 5.00 -4.43
N GLU A 13 -23.53 4.99 -4.30
CA GLU A 13 -24.22 4.50 -3.10
C GLU A 13 -24.10 2.99 -2.86
N LEU A 14 -23.69 2.23 -3.88
CA LEU A 14 -23.42 0.79 -3.76
C LEU A 14 -22.00 0.48 -3.30
N ILE A 15 -21.14 1.50 -3.19
CA ILE A 15 -19.77 1.33 -2.70
C ILE A 15 -19.79 1.47 -1.18
N ALA A 16 -19.43 0.39 -0.47
CA ALA A 16 -19.31 0.42 0.98
C ALA A 16 -18.18 1.36 1.42
N LEU A 17 -18.49 2.30 2.31
CA LEU A 17 -17.52 3.27 2.85
C LEU A 17 -16.85 2.76 4.14
N GLN A 18 -17.47 1.78 4.82
CA GLN A 18 -16.96 1.22 6.07
C GLN A 18 -17.03 -0.31 6.02
N PRO A 19 -16.08 -1.02 6.64
CA PRO A 19 -16.15 -2.46 6.79
C PRO A 19 -17.27 -2.85 7.77
N MET A 20 -17.71 -4.11 7.69
CA MET A 20 -18.58 -4.69 8.72
C MET A 20 -17.84 -4.75 10.05
N GLN A 21 -18.58 -4.54 11.17
CA GLN A 21 -18.03 -4.62 12.52
C GLN A 21 -17.43 -6.00 12.78
N ASN A 22 -18.16 -7.06 12.44
CA ASN A 22 -17.69 -8.43 12.48
C ASN A 22 -17.37 -8.88 11.03
N ARG A 23 -16.15 -9.30 10.77
CA ARG A 23 -15.70 -9.63 9.40
C ARG A 23 -16.42 -10.84 8.80
N ASP A 24 -16.85 -11.77 9.62
CA ASP A 24 -17.60 -12.97 9.23
C ASP A 24 -19.08 -12.70 8.91
N GLU A 25 -19.59 -11.52 9.25
CA GLU A 25 -20.92 -11.05 8.86
C GLU A 25 -20.98 -10.34 7.51
N ALA A 26 -19.82 -10.19 6.84
CA ALA A 26 -19.78 -9.64 5.50
C ALA A 26 -20.60 -10.48 4.51
N ARG A 27 -21.19 -9.83 3.49
CA ARG A 27 -21.94 -10.54 2.46
C ARG A 27 -21.03 -11.46 1.65
N LEU A 28 -21.51 -12.68 1.38
CA LEU A 28 -20.88 -13.68 0.52
C LEU A 28 -21.71 -13.85 -0.75
N MET A 29 -21.08 -13.76 -1.90
CA MET A 29 -21.67 -14.13 -3.19
C MET A 29 -21.10 -15.49 -3.61
N VAL A 30 -21.97 -16.47 -3.79
CA VAL A 30 -21.61 -17.79 -4.29
C VAL A 30 -22.04 -17.90 -5.74
N VAL A 31 -21.11 -18.26 -6.62
CA VAL A 31 -21.36 -18.38 -8.06
C VAL A 31 -21.02 -19.80 -8.52
N ASP A 32 -22.04 -20.54 -8.99
CA ASP A 32 -21.81 -21.81 -9.64
C ASP A 32 -21.29 -21.59 -11.07
N ARG A 33 -20.06 -21.98 -11.33
CA ARG A 33 -19.39 -21.74 -12.63
C ARG A 33 -19.98 -22.55 -13.78
N LYS A 34 -20.69 -23.66 -13.52
CA LYS A 34 -21.29 -24.52 -14.56
C LYS A 34 -22.63 -23.97 -14.99
N THR A 35 -23.45 -23.58 -14.01
CA THR A 35 -24.84 -23.16 -14.25
C THR A 35 -24.98 -21.63 -14.36
N GLY A 36 -24.01 -20.86 -13.86
CA GLY A 36 -24.09 -19.41 -13.73
C GLY A 36 -25.02 -18.95 -12.59
N LYS A 37 -25.55 -19.87 -11.77
CA LYS A 37 -26.42 -19.55 -10.64
C LYS A 37 -25.66 -18.71 -9.63
N ILE A 38 -26.30 -17.63 -9.14
CA ILE A 38 -25.76 -16.74 -8.11
C ILE A 38 -26.65 -16.85 -6.88
N GLU A 39 -26.03 -17.00 -5.71
CA GLU A 39 -26.66 -17.01 -4.41
C GLU A 39 -25.98 -15.99 -3.49
N HIS A 40 -26.75 -15.43 -2.55
CA HIS A 40 -26.25 -14.44 -1.60
C HIS A 40 -26.42 -14.98 -0.18
N HIS A 41 -25.31 -14.98 0.57
CA HIS A 41 -25.19 -15.50 1.93
C HIS A 41 -24.42 -14.52 2.80
N ILE A 42 -24.10 -14.94 4.03
CA ILE A 42 -23.16 -14.27 4.91
C ILE A 42 -21.86 -15.07 4.93
N PHE A 43 -20.72 -14.41 5.11
CA PHE A 43 -19.41 -15.07 4.98
C PHE A 43 -19.23 -16.25 5.94
N LYS A 44 -19.82 -16.22 7.13
CA LYS A 44 -19.81 -17.36 8.07
C LYS A 44 -20.42 -18.63 7.50
N ASP A 45 -21.34 -18.54 6.53
CA ASP A 45 -21.97 -19.68 5.87
C ASP A 45 -21.00 -20.38 4.89
N LEU A 46 -19.77 -19.84 4.72
CA LEU A 46 -18.73 -20.46 3.88
C LEU A 46 -18.44 -21.92 4.29
N VAL A 47 -18.59 -22.23 5.56
CA VAL A 47 -18.39 -23.59 6.08
C VAL A 47 -19.31 -24.63 5.44
N ASP A 48 -20.51 -24.23 5.02
CA ASP A 48 -21.49 -25.12 4.37
C ASP A 48 -21.08 -25.52 2.94
N TYR A 49 -20.13 -24.77 2.37
CA TYR A 49 -19.56 -24.98 1.04
C TYR A 49 -18.25 -25.75 1.05
N THR A 50 -17.78 -26.17 2.22
CA THR A 50 -16.48 -26.82 2.39
C THR A 50 -16.63 -28.26 2.81
N LYS A 51 -15.67 -29.13 2.46
CA LYS A 51 -15.65 -30.57 2.74
C LYS A 51 -14.29 -30.93 3.34
N ASP A 52 -14.28 -32.08 4.00
CA ASP A 52 -13.03 -32.72 4.42
C ASP A 52 -12.12 -32.94 3.21
N GLY A 53 -10.86 -32.46 3.33
CA GLY A 53 -9.88 -32.54 2.26
C GLY A 53 -9.79 -31.28 1.39
N ASP A 54 -10.68 -30.28 1.55
CA ASP A 54 -10.54 -28.98 0.90
C ASP A 54 -9.35 -28.22 1.50
N VAL A 55 -8.62 -27.48 0.66
CA VAL A 55 -7.46 -26.70 1.06
C VAL A 55 -7.72 -25.24 0.80
N PHE A 56 -7.61 -24.41 1.85
CA PHE A 56 -7.67 -22.96 1.75
C PHE A 56 -6.28 -22.37 1.67
N VAL A 57 -6.02 -21.66 0.58
CA VAL A 57 -4.79 -20.86 0.43
C VAL A 57 -5.10 -19.42 0.81
N ILE A 58 -4.52 -18.96 1.90
CA ILE A 58 -4.71 -17.59 2.42
C ILE A 58 -3.42 -16.79 2.30
N ASN A 59 -3.55 -15.47 2.16
CA ASN A 59 -2.44 -14.56 2.25
C ASN A 59 -2.29 -14.08 3.69
N ASN A 60 -1.20 -14.46 4.35
CA ASN A 60 -0.84 -14.02 5.69
C ASN A 60 0.27 -12.97 5.69
N THR A 61 0.55 -12.35 4.53
CA THR A 61 1.56 -11.30 4.41
C THR A 61 1.21 -10.13 5.32
N LYS A 62 2.14 -9.77 6.19
CA LYS A 62 2.02 -8.59 7.03
C LYS A 62 2.33 -7.35 6.19
N VAL A 63 1.30 -6.58 5.88
CA VAL A 63 1.46 -5.31 5.18
C VAL A 63 2.16 -4.32 6.11
N PHE A 64 3.17 -3.64 5.59
CA PHE A 64 3.81 -2.53 6.26
C PHE A 64 3.36 -1.20 5.62
N PRO A 65 3.31 -0.12 6.39
CA PRO A 65 3.01 1.19 5.85
C PRO A 65 4.06 1.61 4.84
N ALA A 66 3.66 1.73 3.58
CA ALA A 66 4.58 1.92 2.47
C ALA A 66 4.63 3.36 1.97
N LYS A 67 3.68 4.20 2.41
CA LYS A 67 3.57 5.59 1.97
C LYS A 67 4.26 6.52 2.97
N LEU A 68 5.12 7.40 2.47
CA LEU A 68 5.80 8.43 3.23
C LEU A 68 5.43 9.80 2.66
N TYR A 69 5.15 10.73 3.54
CA TYR A 69 4.93 12.15 3.21
C TYR A 69 6.12 12.97 3.69
N GLY A 70 6.59 13.87 2.85
CA GLY A 70 7.77 14.67 3.17
C GLY A 70 7.90 15.90 2.31
N GLU A 71 9.07 16.49 2.35
CA GLU A 71 9.41 17.71 1.64
C GLU A 71 10.72 17.57 0.89
N LYS A 72 10.81 18.28 -0.23
CA LYS A 72 12.04 18.38 -0.99
C LYS A 72 12.95 19.43 -0.38
N GLU A 73 14.23 19.08 -0.21
CA GLU A 73 15.28 20.04 0.16
C GLU A 73 15.20 21.34 -0.65
N LYS A 74 15.57 22.44 -0.06
CA LYS A 74 15.66 23.80 -0.64
C LYS A 74 14.34 24.46 -1.03
N THR A 75 13.32 23.71 -1.38
CA THR A 75 12.07 24.28 -1.89
C THR A 75 10.88 24.07 -0.96
N GLY A 76 10.96 23.17 0.02
CA GLY A 76 9.85 22.78 0.89
C GLY A 76 8.66 22.20 0.11
N ALA A 77 8.87 21.80 -1.15
CA ALA A 77 7.78 21.25 -1.96
C ALA A 77 7.33 19.92 -1.38
N LYS A 78 6.04 19.80 -1.07
CA LYS A 78 5.42 18.57 -0.58
C LYS A 78 5.61 17.44 -1.59
N ILE A 79 5.94 16.28 -1.08
CA ILE A 79 6.17 15.07 -1.85
C ILE A 79 5.50 13.87 -1.17
N GLU A 80 5.15 12.90 -2.01
CA GLU A 80 4.67 11.60 -1.59
C GLU A 80 5.60 10.52 -2.16
N VAL A 81 6.00 9.58 -1.33
CA VAL A 81 6.86 8.45 -1.70
C VAL A 81 6.16 7.16 -1.32
N LEU A 82 5.99 6.26 -2.28
CA LEU A 82 5.49 4.91 -2.05
C LEU A 82 6.64 3.91 -2.18
N LEU A 83 6.98 3.26 -1.10
CA LEU A 83 7.99 2.19 -1.06
C LEU A 83 7.46 0.95 -1.77
N LEU A 84 8.20 0.44 -2.76
CA LEU A 84 7.82 -0.76 -3.51
C LEU A 84 8.61 -1.97 -3.05
N ARG A 85 9.92 -1.86 -3.06
CA ARG A 85 10.82 -2.97 -2.79
C ARG A 85 12.15 -2.48 -2.25
N GLU A 86 12.66 -3.15 -1.22
CA GLU A 86 14.04 -2.99 -0.78
C GLU A 86 14.97 -3.67 -1.80
N LEU A 87 15.95 -2.92 -2.29
CA LEU A 87 16.94 -3.40 -3.26
C LEU A 87 18.20 -3.92 -2.57
N ASP A 88 18.62 -3.20 -1.54
CA ASP A 88 19.78 -3.55 -0.76
C ASP A 88 19.61 -3.07 0.70
N HIS A 89 19.75 -4.00 1.62
CA HIS A 89 19.53 -3.75 3.04
C HIS A 89 20.66 -2.96 3.69
N GLU A 90 21.91 -3.30 3.37
CA GLU A 90 23.09 -2.66 3.97
C GLU A 90 23.22 -1.20 3.53
N SER A 91 23.04 -0.95 2.24
CA SER A 91 23.06 0.40 1.66
C SER A 91 21.73 1.15 1.81
N ARG A 92 20.70 0.50 2.37
CA ARG A 92 19.33 1.07 2.54
C ARG A 92 18.74 1.64 1.26
N LEU A 93 18.92 0.88 0.17
CA LEU A 93 18.40 1.24 -1.15
C LEU A 93 16.99 0.69 -1.34
N TRP A 94 16.11 1.56 -1.82
CA TRP A 94 14.72 1.22 -2.08
C TRP A 94 14.28 1.66 -3.47
N ASP A 95 13.58 0.78 -4.17
CA ASP A 95 12.78 1.14 -5.35
C ASP A 95 11.46 1.72 -4.89
N VAL A 96 11.11 2.91 -5.40
CA VAL A 96 9.96 3.68 -4.93
C VAL A 96 9.24 4.38 -6.08
N LEU A 97 7.97 4.70 -5.87
CA LEU A 97 7.27 5.70 -6.68
C LEU A 97 7.25 7.03 -5.95
N VAL A 98 7.33 8.13 -6.70
CA VAL A 98 7.33 9.48 -6.15
C VAL A 98 6.30 10.37 -6.83
N ASP A 99 5.69 11.27 -6.08
CA ASP A 99 4.77 12.29 -6.60
C ASP A 99 5.04 13.66 -5.92
N PRO A 100 5.19 14.75 -6.68
CA PRO A 100 5.23 14.87 -8.14
C PRO A 100 6.60 14.48 -8.75
N ALA A 101 6.65 13.46 -9.58
CA ALA A 101 7.88 12.88 -10.14
C ALA A 101 8.75 13.88 -10.92
N ARG A 102 8.12 14.86 -11.61
CA ARG A 102 8.83 15.88 -12.41
C ARG A 102 9.76 16.76 -11.60
N LYS A 103 9.47 16.95 -10.31
CA LYS A 103 10.23 17.82 -9.41
C LYS A 103 11.35 17.09 -8.67
N ILE A 104 11.36 15.75 -8.72
CA ILE A 104 12.28 14.91 -7.95
C ILE A 104 13.30 14.29 -8.92
N ARG A 105 14.56 14.75 -8.80
CA ARG A 105 15.68 14.40 -9.68
C ARG A 105 16.80 13.75 -8.88
N ILE A 106 17.68 13.03 -9.56
CA ILE A 106 18.90 12.44 -8.98
C ILE A 106 19.68 13.53 -8.23
N GLY A 107 20.19 13.18 -7.05
CA GLY A 107 20.90 14.07 -6.13
C GLY A 107 20.01 14.97 -5.27
N ASN A 108 18.67 14.93 -5.43
CA ASN A 108 17.80 15.62 -4.48
C ASN A 108 17.75 14.88 -3.15
N LYS A 109 17.72 15.62 -2.06
CA LYS A 109 17.38 15.10 -0.74
C LYS A 109 15.92 15.35 -0.43
N LEU A 110 15.31 14.36 0.19
CA LEU A 110 13.91 14.30 0.60
C LEU A 110 13.88 14.13 2.11
N TYR A 111 13.10 14.94 2.78
CA TYR A 111 13.01 15.00 4.23
C TYR A 111 11.62 14.52 4.67
N PHE A 112 11.57 13.67 5.69
CA PHE A 112 10.35 13.04 6.20
C PHE A 112 10.30 13.18 7.72
N GLY A 113 9.08 13.29 8.25
CA GLY A 113 8.83 13.45 9.69
C GLY A 113 8.81 14.91 10.14
N GLU A 114 8.38 15.11 11.39
CA GLU A 114 8.35 16.44 12.02
C GLU A 114 9.76 16.75 12.55
N GLY A 115 10.55 17.53 11.83
CA GLY A 115 11.92 17.87 12.23
C GLY A 115 13.00 17.15 11.42
N ASP A 116 12.66 16.70 10.22
CA ASP A 116 13.62 16.07 9.27
C ASP A 116 14.30 14.80 9.84
N GLU A 117 13.55 14.01 10.61
CA GLU A 117 14.03 12.82 11.31
C GLU A 117 14.57 11.74 10.37
N LEU A 118 14.05 11.69 9.15
CA LEU A 118 14.48 10.76 8.12
C LEU A 118 14.79 11.51 6.83
N VAL A 119 15.97 11.26 6.29
CA VAL A 119 16.43 11.84 5.02
C VAL A 119 16.63 10.71 4.00
N ALA A 120 16.25 10.96 2.75
CA ALA A 120 16.61 10.08 1.65
C ALA A 120 17.23 10.88 0.50
N GLU A 121 18.18 10.26 -0.17
CA GLU A 121 18.81 10.80 -1.39
C GLU A 121 18.30 10.04 -2.62
N VAL A 122 17.95 10.77 -3.65
CA VAL A 122 17.58 10.18 -4.96
C VAL A 122 18.83 9.75 -5.70
N ILE A 123 19.02 8.45 -5.86
CA ILE A 123 20.22 7.88 -6.48
C ILE A 123 20.00 7.64 -7.98
N ASP A 124 18.81 7.20 -8.39
CA ASP A 124 18.53 6.85 -9.77
C ASP A 124 17.05 7.02 -10.15
N ASN A 125 16.76 7.01 -11.45
CA ASN A 125 15.41 7.00 -12.03
C ASN A 125 15.14 5.63 -12.64
N THR A 126 14.11 4.93 -12.18
CA THR A 126 13.77 3.58 -12.68
C THR A 126 12.68 3.61 -13.74
N THR A 127 11.67 4.46 -13.57
CA THR A 127 10.56 4.66 -14.51
C THR A 127 10.15 6.14 -14.54
N SER A 128 9.09 6.48 -15.28
CA SER A 128 8.57 7.86 -15.33
C SER A 128 8.22 8.43 -13.93
N ARG A 129 7.78 7.57 -13.01
CA ARG A 129 7.49 7.93 -11.59
C ARG A 129 8.40 7.20 -10.60
N GLY A 130 9.18 6.23 -11.05
CA GLY A 130 10.07 5.41 -10.22
C GLY A 130 11.39 6.11 -9.93
N ARG A 131 11.90 5.90 -8.72
CA ARG A 131 13.21 6.36 -8.24
C ARG A 131 13.85 5.27 -7.41
N THR A 132 15.17 5.27 -7.36
CA THR A 132 15.93 4.58 -6.32
C THR A 132 16.28 5.60 -5.25
N LEU A 133 15.86 5.34 -4.02
CA LEU A 133 16.21 6.15 -2.87
C LEU A 133 17.22 5.42 -1.98
N ARG A 134 18.20 6.16 -1.47
CA ARG A 134 19.05 5.76 -0.35
C ARG A 134 18.58 6.48 0.91
N PHE A 135 18.17 5.73 1.93
CA PHE A 135 17.82 6.31 3.22
C PHE A 135 19.09 6.57 4.06
N LEU A 136 19.23 7.81 4.51
CA LEU A 136 20.33 8.31 5.34
C LEU A 136 19.85 8.35 6.80
N PHE A 137 19.77 7.20 7.43
CA PHE A 137 19.32 7.04 8.80
C PHE A 137 20.46 6.55 9.68
N ASP A 138 20.78 7.27 10.75
CA ASP A 138 21.92 7.00 11.66
C ASP A 138 21.55 5.97 12.74
N GLY A 139 20.72 5.01 12.45
CA GLY A 139 20.27 3.98 13.38
C GLY A 139 20.29 2.59 12.75
N THR A 140 19.87 1.62 13.55
CA THR A 140 19.64 0.25 13.10
C THR A 140 18.40 0.17 12.19
N TYR A 141 18.30 -0.92 11.44
CA TYR A 141 17.11 -1.16 10.60
C TYR A 141 15.82 -1.31 11.41
N ASP A 142 15.91 -1.85 12.61
CA ASP A 142 14.74 -2.00 13.49
C ASP A 142 14.27 -0.65 14.04
N GLU A 143 15.18 0.27 14.33
CA GLU A 143 14.84 1.66 14.69
C GLU A 143 14.19 2.40 13.51
N PHE A 144 14.69 2.20 12.29
CA PHE A 144 14.04 2.72 11.07
C PHE A 144 12.61 2.19 10.91
N LYS A 145 12.38 0.90 11.13
CA LYS A 145 11.04 0.32 11.10
C LYS A 145 10.13 0.85 12.21
N ALA A 146 10.67 1.05 13.39
CA ALA A 146 9.93 1.60 14.52
C ALA A 146 9.50 3.03 14.24
N TRP A 147 10.42 3.88 13.80
CA TRP A 147 10.14 5.25 13.36
C TRP A 147 9.03 5.29 12.31
N LYS A 148 9.12 4.43 11.31
CA LYS A 148 8.13 4.36 10.24
C LYS A 148 6.73 4.02 10.74
N ARG A 149 6.59 3.07 11.68
CA ARG A 149 5.29 2.72 12.29
C ARG A 149 4.69 3.89 13.06
N GLU A 150 5.52 4.63 13.78
CA GLU A 150 5.10 5.81 14.53
C GLU A 150 4.55 6.90 13.61
N GLN A 151 5.18 7.14 12.46
CA GLN A 151 4.67 8.10 11.49
C GLN A 151 3.30 7.72 10.95
N ASP A 152 3.06 6.44 10.66
CA ASP A 152 1.75 5.98 10.19
C ASP A 152 0.64 6.19 11.21
N GLU A 153 0.89 5.90 12.48
CA GLU A 153 -0.10 6.13 13.54
C GLU A 153 -0.46 7.61 13.67
N LYS A 154 0.51 8.51 13.45
CA LYS A 154 0.28 9.95 13.42
C LYS A 154 -0.58 10.40 12.24
N TYR A 155 -0.39 9.80 11.06
CA TYR A 155 -1.16 10.14 9.86
C TYR A 155 -2.57 9.53 9.86
N GLN A 156 -2.77 8.32 10.38
CA GLN A 156 -4.08 7.69 10.47
C GLN A 156 -5.03 8.36 11.48
N LYS A 157 -4.50 9.13 12.44
CA LYS A 157 -5.30 9.89 13.41
C LYS A 157 -5.77 11.26 12.90
N LYS A 158 -5.38 11.66 11.67
CA LYS A 158 -5.73 12.96 11.08
C LYS A 158 -6.89 12.90 10.07
N ASP A 159 -7.42 11.71 9.76
CA ASP A 159 -8.64 11.46 8.99
C ASP A 159 -9.79 11.07 9.94
#